data_ef6d95f1942f9d3bc4f4862712838308
#
_entry.id   ef6d95f1942f9d3bc4f4862712838308
#
_cell.length_a   1.000
_cell.length_b   1.000
_cell.length_c   1.000
_cell.angle_alpha   90.00
_cell.angle_beta   90.00
_cell.angle_gamma   90.00
#
_symmetry.space_group_name_H-M   'P 1'
#
loop_
_entity.id
_entity.type
_entity.pdbx_description
1 polymer ?
#
loop_
_entity_poly.entity_id
_entity_poly.type
_entity_poly.pdbx_seq_one_letter_code
_entity_poly.pdbx_strand_id
1 'polypeptide(L)'
;MTRDKRTIKFTKPVISNKEGMQLATPEIVAGYIAKRLKTDIIADLGCGIGGQVIFLARECRKVYAVERNPDKLEYARRNCELYNVKNVEFILGDALSRSTKEKVWDANIVFSDPARPLSEKERTLENLEPPITEILRLYSDITKELAFHAPPQMPPSRITLDCEREYLSLNGQLNRLTLYFGALKRCERSAIVLPCEAKLCSSDAPTVKTGSLREYVYEPEPSVVKAELQNELAQTLASEGYEIFYYDGNEKRTLLTSSRLIDSPFFKDRYMVLGKTGRDIPEIKKILKKEQAGKVVLRFDIDPIEYWEVRKELEDGLTGSRNLHVFGFGDEVLVVEKIRSHPV
;
A
#
# COMPACT_ATOMS: atom_id res chain seq x y z
N MET A 1 15.36 -21.69 -7.39
CA MET A 1 15.66 -20.32 -7.84
C MET A 1 14.40 -19.48 -7.73
N THR A 2 14.23 -18.76 -6.64
CA THR A 2 13.14 -17.79 -6.46
C THR A 2 13.50 -16.57 -7.30
N ARG A 3 12.79 -16.35 -8.42
CA ARG A 3 12.86 -15.08 -9.15
C ARG A 3 12.45 -13.97 -8.20
N ASP A 4 13.40 -13.14 -7.84
CA ASP A 4 13.20 -11.88 -7.13
C ASP A 4 12.24 -11.03 -7.98
N LYS A 5 10.96 -10.98 -7.59
CA LYS A 5 9.95 -10.13 -8.22
C LYS A 5 10.17 -8.69 -7.78
N ARG A 6 11.34 -8.12 -8.07
CA ARG A 6 11.52 -6.67 -7.97
C ARG A 6 10.55 -6.04 -8.96
N THR A 7 9.57 -5.35 -8.45
CA THR A 7 8.67 -4.54 -9.27
C THR A 7 9.55 -3.58 -10.08
N ILE A 8 9.51 -3.70 -11.41
CA ILE A 8 10.20 -2.76 -12.28
C ILE A 8 9.59 -1.39 -11.98
N LYS A 9 10.36 -0.50 -11.37
CA LYS A 9 9.85 0.82 -10.97
C LYS A 9 9.54 1.71 -12.15
N PHE A 10 10.32 1.58 -13.23
CA PHE A 10 10.23 2.44 -14.40
C PHE A 10 10.25 1.60 -15.67
N THR A 11 9.40 1.94 -16.64
CA THR A 11 9.33 1.29 -17.97
C THR A 11 10.43 1.77 -18.91
N LYS A 12 10.99 2.97 -18.65
CA LYS A 12 12.13 3.53 -19.36
C LYS A 12 13.32 3.70 -18.40
N PRO A 13 14.56 3.69 -18.90
CA PRO A 13 15.70 4.03 -18.07
C PRO A 13 15.56 5.41 -17.43
N VAL A 14 15.95 5.53 -16.16
CA VAL A 14 16.05 6.81 -15.44
C VAL A 14 17.47 7.01 -14.94
N ILE A 15 17.90 8.27 -14.93
CA ILE A 15 19.20 8.68 -14.42
C ILE A 15 19.06 8.90 -12.92
N SER A 16 19.89 8.24 -12.13
CA SER A 16 19.85 8.32 -10.68
C SER A 16 21.12 7.78 -10.04
N ASN A 17 21.41 8.21 -8.84
CA ASN A 17 22.28 7.46 -7.93
C ASN A 17 21.51 6.30 -7.26
N LYS A 18 22.21 5.46 -6.50
CA LYS A 18 21.62 4.29 -5.83
C LYS A 18 20.50 4.68 -4.86
N GLU A 19 20.67 5.75 -4.11
CA GLU A 19 19.70 6.28 -3.14
C GLU A 19 18.42 6.76 -3.85
N GLY A 20 18.56 7.61 -4.87
CA GLY A 20 17.42 8.12 -5.64
C GLY A 20 16.60 7.01 -6.27
N MET A 21 17.26 5.96 -6.83
CA MET A 21 16.56 4.79 -7.36
C MET A 21 15.81 4.01 -6.27
N GLN A 22 16.38 3.89 -5.08
CA GLN A 22 15.75 3.19 -3.96
C GLN A 22 14.49 3.91 -3.47
N LEU A 23 14.54 5.24 -3.38
CA LEU A 23 13.45 6.08 -2.88
C LEU A 23 12.39 6.39 -3.93
N ALA A 24 12.71 6.31 -5.20
CA ALA A 24 11.79 6.66 -6.30
C ALA A 24 10.47 5.87 -6.24
N THR A 25 9.37 6.56 -6.47
CA THR A 25 8.03 6.01 -6.54
C THR A 25 7.85 5.19 -7.83
N PRO A 26 7.26 3.96 -7.78
CA PRO A 26 6.95 3.21 -8.98
C PRO A 26 6.01 3.97 -9.93
N GLU A 27 6.21 3.86 -11.25
CA GLU A 27 5.43 4.58 -12.28
C GLU A 27 3.91 4.44 -12.10
N ILE A 28 3.44 3.23 -11.82
CA ILE A 28 2.01 2.95 -11.66
C ILE A 28 1.42 3.71 -10.46
N VAL A 29 2.18 3.84 -9.38
CA VAL A 29 1.79 4.63 -8.20
C VAL A 29 1.86 6.12 -8.52
N ALA A 30 2.96 6.57 -9.15
CA ALA A 30 3.14 7.96 -9.54
C ALA A 30 2.04 8.43 -10.52
N GLY A 31 1.64 7.56 -11.45
CA GLY A 31 0.53 7.83 -12.38
C GLY A 31 -0.81 7.97 -11.68
N TYR A 32 -1.13 7.09 -10.73
CA TYR A 32 -2.34 7.20 -9.92
C TYR A 32 -2.36 8.51 -9.12
N ILE A 33 -1.27 8.83 -8.41
CA ILE A 33 -1.15 10.08 -7.64
C ILE A 33 -1.29 11.31 -8.54
N ALA A 34 -0.69 11.30 -9.72
CA ALA A 34 -0.81 12.42 -10.67
C ALA A 34 -2.25 12.66 -11.11
N LYS A 35 -2.99 11.60 -11.46
CA LYS A 35 -4.44 11.71 -11.78
C LYS A 35 -5.24 12.28 -10.60
N ARG A 36 -4.90 11.87 -9.39
CA ARG A 36 -5.57 12.31 -8.15
C ARG A 36 -5.30 13.78 -7.83
N LEU A 37 -4.11 14.29 -8.21
CA LEU A 37 -3.65 15.68 -8.02
C LEU A 37 -3.77 16.54 -9.28
N LYS A 38 -4.54 16.11 -10.27
CA LYS A 38 -4.74 16.85 -11.52
C LYS A 38 -5.26 18.26 -11.25
N THR A 39 -4.51 19.26 -11.75
CA THR A 39 -4.81 20.68 -11.60
C THR A 39 -4.12 21.52 -12.70
N ASP A 40 -4.29 22.82 -12.68
CA ASP A 40 -3.60 23.72 -13.60
C ASP A 40 -2.11 23.83 -13.23
N ILE A 41 -1.78 24.26 -12.02
CA ILE A 41 -0.41 24.45 -11.55
C ILE A 41 -0.19 23.70 -10.25
N ILE A 42 0.84 22.85 -10.21
CA ILE A 42 1.23 22.10 -9.02
C ILE A 42 2.70 22.36 -8.66
N ALA A 43 2.99 22.44 -7.35
CA ALA A 43 4.36 22.49 -6.85
C ALA A 43 4.71 21.16 -6.16
N ASP A 44 5.77 20.47 -6.60
CA ASP A 44 6.36 19.30 -5.96
C ASP A 44 7.57 19.72 -5.14
N LEU A 45 7.42 19.75 -3.82
CA LEU A 45 8.43 20.19 -2.86
C LEU A 45 9.28 19.02 -2.38
N GLY A 46 10.48 18.87 -2.93
CA GLY A 46 11.39 17.75 -2.70
C GLY A 46 11.28 16.72 -3.82
N CYS A 47 11.33 17.18 -5.07
CA CYS A 47 11.07 16.34 -6.25
C CYS A 47 12.10 15.21 -6.47
N GLY A 48 13.23 15.21 -5.77
CA GLY A 48 14.28 14.20 -5.90
C GLY A 48 14.77 14.06 -7.34
N ILE A 49 14.72 12.84 -7.87
CA ILE A 49 15.14 12.54 -9.25
C ILE A 49 14.01 12.76 -10.29
N GLY A 50 12.88 13.34 -9.88
CA GLY A 50 11.77 13.69 -10.78
C GLY A 50 10.79 12.55 -11.08
N GLY A 51 10.84 11.45 -10.32
CA GLY A 51 9.96 10.29 -10.57
C GLY A 51 8.47 10.64 -10.53
N GLN A 52 8.04 11.45 -9.56
CA GLN A 52 6.65 11.94 -9.47
C GLN A 52 6.39 13.07 -10.46
N VAL A 53 7.34 14.00 -10.65
CA VAL A 53 7.24 15.16 -11.56
C VAL A 53 6.85 14.76 -12.98
N ILE A 54 7.45 13.69 -13.51
CA ILE A 54 7.16 13.18 -14.85
C ILE A 54 5.67 12.91 -15.05
N PHE A 55 5.01 12.32 -14.05
CA PHE A 55 3.58 11.97 -14.12
C PHE A 55 2.69 13.17 -13.80
N LEU A 56 3.05 14.02 -12.85
CA LEU A 56 2.34 15.27 -12.58
C LEU A 56 2.29 16.15 -13.82
N ALA A 57 3.39 16.26 -14.56
CA ALA A 57 3.46 17.07 -15.76
C ALA A 57 2.61 16.54 -16.94
N ARG A 58 2.17 15.28 -16.91
CA ARG A 58 1.21 14.73 -17.89
C ARG A 58 -0.24 15.11 -17.58
N GLU A 59 -0.53 15.40 -16.33
CA GLU A 59 -1.89 15.67 -15.85
C GLU A 59 -2.12 17.17 -15.58
N CYS A 60 -1.05 17.94 -15.35
CA CYS A 60 -1.10 19.35 -15.01
C CYS A 60 -0.54 20.22 -16.15
N ARG A 61 -1.01 21.47 -16.27
CA ARG A 61 -0.49 22.41 -17.27
C ARG A 61 0.94 22.83 -16.96
N LYS A 62 1.28 23.04 -15.67
CA LYS A 62 2.61 23.45 -15.19
C LYS A 62 2.95 22.73 -13.90
N VAL A 63 4.22 22.33 -13.77
CA VAL A 63 4.78 21.76 -12.53
C VAL A 63 5.98 22.59 -12.10
N TYR A 64 6.00 23.03 -10.85
CA TYR A 64 7.19 23.50 -10.16
C TYR A 64 7.87 22.31 -9.48
N ALA A 65 9.09 21.99 -9.89
CA ALA A 65 9.90 20.92 -9.31
C ALA A 65 10.98 21.55 -8.42
N VAL A 66 10.77 21.50 -7.10
CA VAL A 66 11.67 22.08 -6.10
C VAL A 66 12.55 20.98 -5.51
N GLU A 67 13.86 21.19 -5.49
CA GLU A 67 14.82 20.27 -4.86
C GLU A 67 16.01 21.07 -4.29
N ARG A 68 16.46 20.68 -3.09
CA ARG A 68 17.60 21.36 -2.43
C ARG A 68 18.96 20.86 -2.89
N ASN A 69 19.00 19.62 -3.40
CA ASN A 69 20.24 19.01 -3.89
C ASN A 69 20.39 19.25 -5.40
N PRO A 70 21.46 19.97 -5.84
CA PRO A 70 21.63 20.30 -7.25
C PRO A 70 21.82 19.07 -8.15
N ASP A 71 22.44 18.01 -7.67
CA ASP A 71 22.64 16.78 -8.47
C ASP A 71 21.30 16.06 -8.70
N LYS A 72 20.46 15.97 -7.65
CA LYS A 72 19.12 15.37 -7.77
C LYS A 72 18.25 16.19 -8.70
N LEU A 73 18.29 17.52 -8.63
CA LEU A 73 17.57 18.42 -9.53
C LEU A 73 18.01 18.23 -10.99
N GLU A 74 19.31 18.06 -11.23
CA GLU A 74 19.83 17.78 -12.56
C GLU A 74 19.36 16.40 -13.08
N TYR A 75 19.32 15.37 -12.22
CA TYR A 75 18.71 14.08 -12.59
C TYR A 75 17.23 14.25 -12.94
N ALA A 76 16.47 15.04 -12.17
CA ALA A 76 15.06 15.31 -12.47
C ALA A 76 14.89 15.95 -13.84
N ARG A 77 15.71 16.95 -14.18
CA ARG A 77 15.70 17.63 -15.49
C ARG A 77 15.91 16.63 -16.62
N ARG A 78 16.99 15.85 -16.56
CA ARG A 78 17.32 14.84 -17.57
C ARG A 78 16.26 13.75 -17.70
N ASN A 79 15.70 13.32 -16.59
CA ASN A 79 14.62 12.33 -16.59
C ASN A 79 13.34 12.88 -17.24
N CYS A 80 12.98 14.14 -17.00
CA CYS A 80 11.88 14.80 -17.71
C CYS A 80 12.14 14.89 -19.22
N GLU A 81 13.36 15.17 -19.64
CA GLU A 81 13.76 15.15 -21.07
C GLU A 81 13.61 13.75 -21.69
N LEU A 82 14.08 12.68 -21.01
CA LEU A 82 13.93 11.28 -21.44
C LEU A 82 12.48 10.85 -21.60
N TYR A 83 11.59 11.43 -20.79
CA TYR A 83 10.15 11.17 -20.85
C TYR A 83 9.37 12.17 -21.72
N ASN A 84 10.07 13.08 -22.43
CA ASN A 84 9.51 14.14 -23.30
C ASN A 84 8.56 15.10 -22.55
N VAL A 85 8.88 15.39 -21.29
CA VAL A 85 8.13 16.35 -20.46
C VAL A 85 8.78 17.73 -20.58
N LYS A 86 7.98 18.79 -20.88
CA LYS A 86 8.48 20.14 -21.17
C LYS A 86 7.88 21.26 -20.30
N ASN A 87 6.84 20.98 -19.55
CA ASN A 87 6.06 21.92 -18.75
C ASN A 87 6.47 21.95 -17.27
N VAL A 88 7.77 21.77 -17.02
CA VAL A 88 8.35 21.75 -15.67
C VAL A 88 9.31 22.92 -15.50
N GLU A 89 9.11 23.69 -14.45
CA GLU A 89 10.06 24.69 -13.96
C GLU A 89 10.85 24.13 -12.79
N PHE A 90 12.17 23.98 -12.98
CA PHE A 90 13.07 23.41 -11.97
C PHE A 90 13.64 24.51 -11.06
N ILE A 91 13.45 24.37 -9.77
CA ILE A 91 13.83 25.35 -8.76
C ILE A 91 14.81 24.70 -7.77
N LEU A 92 16.06 25.16 -7.81
CA LEU A 92 17.02 24.83 -6.74
C LEU A 92 16.67 25.69 -5.52
N GLY A 93 16.25 25.01 -4.43
CA GLY A 93 15.81 25.71 -3.22
C GLY A 93 15.35 24.77 -2.11
N ASP A 94 15.31 25.30 -0.91
CA ASP A 94 14.76 24.64 0.25
C ASP A 94 13.23 24.85 0.28
N ALA A 95 12.46 23.77 0.46
CA ALA A 95 11.01 23.82 0.56
C ALA A 95 10.49 24.73 1.70
N LEU A 96 11.27 24.90 2.76
CA LEU A 96 10.92 25.75 3.91
C LEU A 96 11.40 27.20 3.76
N SER A 97 12.10 27.55 2.68
CA SER A 97 12.56 28.92 2.48
C SER A 97 11.46 29.83 1.92
N ARG A 98 11.45 31.08 2.39
CA ARG A 98 10.54 32.12 1.87
C ARG A 98 10.76 32.36 0.37
N SER A 99 12.02 32.36 -0.08
CA SER A 99 12.37 32.57 -1.48
C SER A 99 11.84 31.45 -2.40
N THR A 100 11.76 30.20 -1.94
CA THR A 100 11.13 29.10 -2.67
C THR A 100 9.62 29.28 -2.73
N LYS A 101 9.00 29.60 -1.60
CA LYS A 101 7.57 29.88 -1.51
C LYS A 101 7.15 31.00 -2.51
N GLU A 102 7.90 32.08 -2.56
CA GLU A 102 7.65 33.19 -3.47
C GLU A 102 7.72 32.80 -4.95
N LYS A 103 8.50 31.78 -5.31
CA LYS A 103 8.60 31.28 -6.70
C LYS A 103 7.43 30.40 -7.12
N VAL A 104 6.71 29.81 -6.17
CA VAL A 104 5.57 28.90 -6.44
C VAL A 104 4.23 29.49 -5.98
N TRP A 105 4.15 30.81 -5.91
CA TRP A 105 3.04 31.59 -5.34
C TRP A 105 1.67 31.35 -6.01
N ASP A 106 1.66 30.90 -7.27
CA ASP A 106 0.48 30.63 -8.09
C ASP A 106 0.11 29.14 -8.15
N ALA A 107 0.72 28.30 -7.33
CA ALA A 107 0.40 26.86 -7.28
C ALA A 107 -1.02 26.65 -6.73
N ASN A 108 -1.84 25.90 -7.47
CA ASN A 108 -3.15 25.47 -7.02
C ASN A 108 -3.07 24.32 -6.01
N ILE A 109 -2.09 23.42 -6.19
CA ILE A 109 -1.81 22.30 -5.29
C ILE A 109 -0.34 22.33 -4.90
N VAL A 110 -0.06 22.03 -3.63
CA VAL A 110 1.28 21.76 -3.11
C VAL A 110 1.38 20.28 -2.74
N PHE A 111 2.35 19.60 -3.32
CA PHE A 111 2.65 18.21 -3.03
C PHE A 111 4.06 18.08 -2.43
N SER A 112 4.26 17.12 -1.53
CA SER A 112 5.60 16.74 -1.06
C SER A 112 5.66 15.25 -0.69
N ASP A 113 6.81 14.63 -1.00
CA ASP A 113 7.21 13.29 -0.52
C ASP A 113 8.41 13.44 0.43
N PRO A 114 8.19 13.87 1.68
CA PRO A 114 9.28 14.17 2.61
C PRO A 114 10.10 12.92 2.94
N ALA A 115 11.42 13.11 3.01
CA ALA A 115 12.33 12.04 3.37
C ALA A 115 12.19 11.66 4.85
N ARG A 116 12.54 10.43 5.16
CA ARG A 116 12.58 9.92 6.52
C ARG A 116 14.02 9.77 6.96
N PRO A 117 14.44 10.38 8.08
CA PRO A 117 15.76 10.15 8.65
C PRO A 117 15.97 8.66 8.98
N LEU A 118 17.12 8.10 8.58
CA LEU A 118 17.46 6.68 8.80
C LEU A 118 17.67 6.32 10.28
N SER A 119 17.94 7.32 11.12
CA SER A 119 18.29 7.15 12.54
C SER A 119 17.10 6.94 13.47
N GLU A 120 15.86 7.14 12.99
CA GLU A 120 14.69 7.17 13.87
C GLU A 120 13.97 5.84 13.96
N LYS A 121 13.74 5.40 15.22
CA LYS A 121 13.01 4.17 15.55
C LYS A 121 11.48 4.34 15.44
N GLU A 122 10.97 5.52 15.78
CA GLU A 122 9.53 5.82 15.70
C GLU A 122 9.17 6.58 14.43
N ARG A 123 8.02 6.24 13.87
CA ARG A 123 7.48 6.84 12.65
C ARG A 123 6.44 7.87 13.03
N THR A 124 6.82 9.15 13.03
CA THR A 124 5.92 10.28 13.28
C THR A 124 5.94 11.25 12.10
N LEU A 125 4.94 12.13 12.01
CA LEU A 125 4.86 13.13 10.94
C LEU A 125 5.85 14.28 11.18
N GLU A 126 6.19 14.53 12.45
CA GLU A 126 7.10 15.60 12.89
C GLU A 126 8.55 15.32 12.49
N ASN A 127 8.90 14.03 12.40
CA ASN A 127 10.25 13.57 12.10
C ASN A 127 10.53 13.43 10.60
N LEU A 128 9.60 13.87 9.74
CA LEU A 128 9.81 13.89 8.30
C LEU A 128 10.59 15.14 7.88
N GLU A 129 11.40 15.04 6.83
CA GLU A 129 12.19 16.12 6.29
C GLU A 129 11.78 16.47 4.84
N PRO A 130 11.16 17.63 4.65
CA PRO A 130 10.72 18.62 5.64
C PRO A 130 9.49 18.17 6.44
N PRO A 131 9.29 18.70 7.68
CA PRO A 131 8.11 18.39 8.49
C PRO A 131 6.81 18.83 7.80
N ILE A 132 5.81 17.94 7.74
CA ILE A 132 4.52 18.21 7.09
C ILE A 132 3.83 19.45 7.71
N THR A 133 3.85 19.55 9.03
CA THR A 133 3.21 20.68 9.75
C THR A 133 3.83 22.02 9.42
N GLU A 134 5.13 22.08 9.14
CA GLU A 134 5.80 23.31 8.73
C GLU A 134 5.42 23.73 7.29
N ILE A 135 5.34 22.76 6.37
CA ILE A 135 4.88 23.04 5.01
C ILE A 135 3.41 23.50 5.04
N LEU A 136 2.53 22.80 5.79
CA LEU A 136 1.13 23.22 5.95
C LEU A 136 1.03 24.68 6.42
N ARG A 137 1.80 25.05 7.45
CA ARG A 137 1.83 26.43 7.98
C ARG A 137 2.36 27.42 6.96
N LEU A 138 3.46 27.09 6.27
CA LEU A 138 4.16 28.00 5.37
C LEU A 138 3.38 28.29 4.08
N TYR A 139 2.69 27.27 3.53
CA TYR A 139 2.00 27.37 2.24
C TYR A 139 0.49 27.59 2.35
N SER A 140 -0.06 27.70 3.57
CA SER A 140 -1.50 27.85 3.83
C SER A 140 -2.13 29.11 3.28
N ASP A 141 -1.36 30.14 2.95
CA ASP A 141 -1.79 31.37 2.31
C ASP A 141 -1.71 31.29 0.77
N ILE A 142 -1.00 30.33 0.21
CA ILE A 142 -1.00 30.05 -1.23
C ILE A 142 -2.20 29.18 -1.58
N THR A 143 -2.35 28.03 -0.91
CA THR A 143 -3.45 27.09 -1.17
C THR A 143 -3.82 26.30 0.09
N LYS A 144 -5.05 25.77 0.11
CA LYS A 144 -5.50 24.79 1.10
C LYS A 144 -5.40 23.33 0.57
N GLU A 145 -5.20 23.19 -0.72
CA GLU A 145 -5.08 21.91 -1.42
C GLU A 145 -3.63 21.42 -1.33
N LEU A 146 -3.32 20.72 -0.23
CA LEU A 146 -2.00 20.14 -0.03
C LEU A 146 -2.11 18.61 -0.01
N ALA A 147 -1.05 17.94 -0.46
CA ALA A 147 -0.94 16.48 -0.37
C ALA A 147 0.48 16.07 0.04
N PHE A 148 0.57 15.04 0.89
CA PHE A 148 1.85 14.57 1.40
C PHE A 148 1.91 13.05 1.39
N HIS A 149 3.03 12.50 1.01
CA HIS A 149 3.33 11.11 1.36
C HIS A 149 3.77 11.02 2.82
N ALA A 150 3.36 9.94 3.46
CA ALA A 150 3.68 9.61 4.84
C ALA A 150 4.08 8.12 4.96
N PRO A 151 4.69 7.69 6.08
CA PRO A 151 5.05 6.31 6.29
C PRO A 151 3.81 5.37 6.23
N PRO A 152 3.75 4.41 5.30
CA PRO A 152 2.54 3.60 5.08
C PRO A 152 2.18 2.68 6.27
N GLN A 153 3.12 2.44 7.18
CA GLN A 153 2.86 1.65 8.38
C GLN A 153 2.18 2.43 9.51
N MET A 154 2.06 3.75 9.38
CA MET A 154 1.41 4.59 10.40
C MET A 154 -0.10 4.33 10.42
N PRO A 155 -0.70 3.98 11.58
CA PRO A 155 -2.14 3.77 11.68
C PRO A 155 -2.90 5.10 11.62
N PRO A 156 -4.17 5.11 11.18
CA PRO A 156 -4.99 6.33 11.10
C PRO A 156 -5.08 7.09 12.42
N SER A 157 -5.14 6.37 13.55
CA SER A 157 -5.24 6.96 14.89
C SER A 157 -4.05 7.82 15.32
N ARG A 158 -2.89 7.64 14.69
CA ARG A 158 -1.70 8.48 14.95
C ARG A 158 -1.66 9.75 14.11
N ILE A 159 -2.61 9.95 13.22
CA ILE A 159 -2.68 11.12 12.33
C ILE A 159 -3.84 11.98 12.80
N THR A 160 -3.52 13.00 13.59
CA THR A 160 -4.51 13.91 14.20
C THR A 160 -4.89 15.09 13.32
N LEU A 161 -4.24 15.22 12.15
CA LEU A 161 -4.53 16.29 11.18
C LEU A 161 -5.88 16.02 10.48
N ASP A 162 -6.60 17.09 10.19
CA ASP A 162 -7.84 17.03 9.40
C ASP A 162 -7.53 16.83 7.92
N CYS A 163 -7.43 15.56 7.51
CA CYS A 163 -7.07 15.13 6.16
C CYS A 163 -7.69 13.77 5.80
N GLU A 164 -7.81 13.48 4.52
CA GLU A 164 -8.01 12.10 4.05
C GLU A 164 -6.70 11.33 4.21
N ARG A 165 -6.77 10.11 4.75
CA ARG A 165 -5.65 9.17 4.90
C ARG A 165 -5.84 8.06 3.88
N GLU A 166 -5.20 8.19 2.71
CA GLU A 166 -5.32 7.22 1.63
C GLU A 166 -4.17 6.21 1.68
N TYR A 167 -4.50 4.95 2.00
CA TYR A 167 -3.58 3.82 1.96
C TYR A 167 -3.66 3.12 0.61
N LEU A 168 -2.51 2.83 0.02
CA LEU A 168 -2.42 2.22 -1.30
C LEU A 168 -1.66 0.90 -1.24
N SER A 169 -2.29 -0.15 -1.79
CA SER A 169 -1.65 -1.44 -2.08
C SER A 169 -1.23 -1.52 -3.54
N LEU A 170 -0.05 -2.09 -3.78
CA LEU A 170 0.43 -2.46 -5.10
C LEU A 170 0.77 -3.95 -5.13
N ASN A 171 0.09 -4.73 -5.97
CA ASN A 171 0.31 -6.18 -6.09
C ASN A 171 0.26 -6.92 -4.75
N GLY A 172 -0.74 -6.64 -3.92
CA GLY A 172 -0.93 -7.28 -2.62
C GLY A 172 0.03 -6.84 -1.53
N GLN A 173 0.73 -5.73 -1.71
CA GLN A 173 1.65 -5.17 -0.72
C GLN A 173 1.32 -3.72 -0.43
N LEU A 174 1.34 -3.34 0.86
CA LEU A 174 1.19 -1.95 1.26
C LEU A 174 2.37 -1.13 0.72
N ASN A 175 2.05 -0.12 -0.07
CA ASN A 175 3.07 0.68 -0.77
C ASN A 175 3.16 2.11 -0.27
N ARG A 176 2.01 2.82 -0.13
CA ARG A 176 2.00 4.25 0.13
C ARG A 176 0.88 4.63 1.10
N LEU A 177 1.11 5.67 1.88
CA LEU A 177 0.09 6.48 2.55
C LEU A 177 0.20 7.89 2.00
N THR A 178 -0.92 8.46 1.57
CA THR A 178 -1.00 9.85 1.14
C THR A 178 -2.03 10.59 1.99
N LEU A 179 -1.66 11.77 2.48
CA LEU A 179 -2.53 12.66 3.24
C LEU A 179 -3.01 13.77 2.30
N TYR A 180 -4.33 13.95 2.17
CA TYR A 180 -4.93 14.97 1.32
C TYR A 180 -5.69 15.99 2.15
N PHE A 181 -5.43 17.26 1.92
CA PHE A 181 -6.01 18.41 2.64
C PHE A 181 -6.89 19.26 1.73
N GLY A 182 -7.70 20.12 2.34
CA GLY A 182 -8.59 21.04 1.62
C GLY A 182 -9.62 20.30 0.77
N ALA A 183 -9.90 20.79 -0.42
CA ALA A 183 -10.83 20.14 -1.36
C ALA A 183 -10.33 18.83 -1.94
N LEU A 184 -9.07 18.47 -1.72
CA LEU A 184 -8.53 17.16 -2.07
C LEU A 184 -9.06 16.04 -1.14
N LYS A 185 -9.45 16.37 0.11
CA LYS A 185 -10.08 15.45 1.05
C LYS A 185 -11.48 15.08 0.54
N ARG A 186 -11.73 13.79 0.30
CA ARG A 186 -13.03 13.24 -0.16
C ARG A 186 -13.74 12.41 0.90
N CYS A 187 -12.97 11.83 1.82
CA CYS A 187 -13.45 11.06 2.98
C CYS A 187 -12.37 11.09 4.07
N GLU A 188 -12.64 10.48 5.23
CA GLU A 188 -11.65 10.46 6.32
C GLU A 188 -10.51 9.48 6.05
N ARG A 189 -10.86 8.30 5.51
CA ARG A 189 -9.92 7.22 5.19
C ARG A 189 -10.29 6.58 3.87
N SER A 190 -9.29 6.18 3.10
CA SER A 190 -9.53 5.41 1.88
C SER A 190 -8.45 4.35 1.66
N ALA A 191 -8.83 3.31 0.92
CA ALA A 191 -7.95 2.25 0.48
C ALA A 191 -7.99 2.16 -1.05
N ILE A 192 -6.80 2.11 -1.65
CA ILE A 192 -6.62 1.96 -3.10
C ILE A 192 -5.89 0.65 -3.36
N VAL A 193 -6.36 -0.07 -4.38
CA VAL A 193 -5.70 -1.29 -4.87
C VAL A 193 -5.24 -1.08 -6.31
N LEU A 194 -3.93 -1.14 -6.52
CA LEU A 194 -3.33 -1.06 -7.85
C LEU A 194 -2.89 -2.47 -8.32
N PRO A 195 -2.98 -2.74 -9.62
CA PRO A 195 -3.18 -1.84 -10.75
C PRO A 195 -4.64 -1.51 -11.11
N CYS A 196 -5.66 -2.18 -10.54
CA CYS A 196 -7.05 -2.04 -10.95
C CYS A 196 -7.72 -0.70 -10.55
N GLU A 197 -7.04 0.15 -9.80
CA GLU A 197 -7.52 1.44 -9.28
C GLU A 197 -8.82 1.33 -8.45
N ALA A 198 -9.10 0.13 -7.87
CA ALA A 198 -10.26 -0.04 -7.01
C ALA A 198 -10.12 0.80 -5.74
N LYS A 199 -11.18 1.53 -5.39
CA LYS A 199 -11.20 2.46 -4.24
C LYS A 199 -12.31 2.12 -3.26
N LEU A 200 -11.98 2.12 -1.96
CA LEU A 200 -12.91 2.04 -0.85
C LEU A 200 -12.73 3.27 0.03
N CYS A 201 -13.82 3.91 0.43
CA CYS A 201 -13.82 5.09 1.29
C CYS A 201 -14.54 4.81 2.59
N SER A 202 -14.10 5.45 3.69
CA SER A 202 -14.80 5.39 4.98
C SER A 202 -16.23 5.93 4.89
N SER A 203 -17.13 5.28 5.59
CA SER A 203 -18.54 5.60 5.70
C SER A 203 -19.06 5.17 7.08
N ASP A 204 -20.34 5.38 7.33
CA ASP A 204 -21.03 4.85 8.52
C ASP A 204 -21.43 3.38 8.31
N ALA A 205 -20.50 2.56 7.83
CA ALA A 205 -20.73 1.15 7.59
C ALA A 205 -20.96 0.37 8.90
N PRO A 206 -21.93 -0.56 8.93
CA PRO A 206 -22.15 -1.38 10.11
C PRO A 206 -20.96 -2.29 10.39
N THR A 207 -20.68 -2.53 11.67
CA THR A 207 -19.58 -3.41 12.07
C THR A 207 -19.78 -4.83 11.52
N VAL A 208 -18.74 -5.35 10.89
CA VAL A 208 -18.70 -6.75 10.43
C VAL A 208 -18.86 -7.67 11.62
N LYS A 209 -19.83 -8.58 11.53
CA LYS A 209 -20.07 -9.58 12.56
C LYS A 209 -18.98 -10.63 12.55
N THR A 210 -18.54 -11.06 13.73
CA THR A 210 -17.72 -12.27 13.88
C THR A 210 -18.59 -13.50 13.61
N GLY A 211 -18.07 -14.47 12.87
CA GLY A 211 -18.78 -15.67 12.52
C GLY A 211 -17.90 -16.92 12.59
N SER A 212 -18.55 -18.09 12.59
CA SER A 212 -17.86 -19.37 12.48
C SER A 212 -17.20 -19.51 11.10
N LEU A 213 -16.14 -20.31 11.03
CA LEU A 213 -15.48 -20.66 9.77
C LEU A 213 -16.47 -21.23 8.77
N ARG A 214 -16.35 -20.78 7.52
CA ARG A 214 -17.13 -21.22 6.38
C ARG A 214 -16.21 -21.80 5.30
N GLU A 215 -16.77 -22.11 4.13
CA GLU A 215 -16.09 -22.82 3.03
C GLU A 215 -14.91 -22.05 2.45
N TYR A 216 -14.93 -20.72 2.53
CA TYR A 216 -13.89 -19.85 1.98
C TYR A 216 -13.37 -18.89 3.02
N VAL A 217 -12.08 -18.59 2.93
CA VAL A 217 -11.42 -17.53 3.72
C VAL A 217 -10.66 -16.58 2.82
N TYR A 218 -10.55 -15.32 3.26
CA TYR A 218 -10.00 -14.21 2.49
C TYR A 218 -9.02 -13.41 3.33
N GLU A 219 -7.87 -13.09 2.76
CA GLU A 219 -6.97 -12.06 3.27
C GLU A 219 -7.32 -10.74 2.55
N PRO A 220 -7.84 -9.71 3.23
CA PRO A 220 -8.05 -8.40 2.61
C PRO A 220 -6.73 -7.78 2.14
N GLU A 221 -6.82 -6.87 1.17
CA GLU A 221 -5.66 -6.07 0.75
C GLU A 221 -5.08 -5.29 1.93
N PRO A 222 -3.75 -5.18 2.02
CA PRO A 222 -3.11 -4.46 3.13
C PRO A 222 -3.55 -3.01 3.27
N SER A 223 -3.93 -2.34 2.17
CA SER A 223 -4.50 -0.99 2.21
C SER A 223 -5.84 -0.95 2.93
N VAL A 224 -6.71 -1.94 2.71
CA VAL A 224 -8.02 -2.05 3.39
C VAL A 224 -7.83 -2.27 4.89
N VAL A 225 -6.95 -3.20 5.26
CA VAL A 225 -6.64 -3.50 6.67
C VAL A 225 -6.03 -2.27 7.35
N LYS A 226 -5.09 -1.60 6.70
CA LYS A 226 -4.38 -0.46 7.28
C LYS A 226 -5.25 0.79 7.39
N ALA A 227 -6.17 0.99 6.45
CA ALA A 227 -7.16 2.04 6.51
C ALA A 227 -8.31 1.74 7.48
N GLU A 228 -8.37 0.52 8.07
CA GLU A 228 -9.45 0.05 8.95
C GLU A 228 -10.83 0.12 8.26
N LEU A 229 -10.90 -0.39 7.00
CA LEU A 229 -12.10 -0.33 6.16
C LEU A 229 -12.74 -1.70 5.91
N GLN A 230 -12.59 -2.64 6.83
CA GLN A 230 -13.18 -3.97 6.71
C GLN A 230 -14.73 -3.92 6.78
N ASN A 231 -15.28 -2.97 7.52
CA ASN A 231 -16.73 -2.75 7.61
C ASN A 231 -17.30 -2.28 6.27
N GLU A 232 -16.64 -1.32 5.64
CA GLU A 232 -17.01 -0.78 4.33
C GLU A 232 -16.85 -1.84 3.23
N LEU A 233 -15.80 -2.68 3.32
CA LEU A 233 -15.65 -3.82 2.43
C LEU A 233 -16.84 -4.78 2.55
N ALA A 234 -17.23 -5.15 3.76
CA ALA A 234 -18.36 -6.04 3.99
C ALA A 234 -19.67 -5.43 3.51
N GLN A 235 -19.89 -4.14 3.73
CA GLN A 235 -21.07 -3.42 3.24
C GLN A 235 -21.11 -3.42 1.71
N THR A 236 -19.99 -3.17 1.05
CA THR A 236 -19.88 -3.21 -0.43
C THR A 236 -20.25 -4.60 -0.94
N LEU A 237 -19.67 -5.66 -0.36
CA LEU A 237 -19.97 -7.04 -0.75
C LEU A 237 -21.43 -7.43 -0.46
N ALA A 238 -22.01 -6.93 0.63
CA ALA A 238 -23.42 -7.16 0.95
C ALA A 238 -24.35 -6.52 -0.10
N SER A 239 -24.00 -5.35 -0.63
CA SER A 239 -24.76 -4.74 -1.73
C SER A 239 -24.71 -5.55 -3.04
N GLU A 240 -23.69 -6.38 -3.22
CA GLU A 240 -23.52 -7.33 -4.31
C GLU A 240 -24.16 -8.70 -4.02
N GLY A 241 -24.83 -8.86 -2.86
CA GLY A 241 -25.52 -10.08 -2.45
C GLY A 241 -24.62 -11.14 -1.80
N TYR A 242 -23.45 -10.75 -1.28
CA TYR A 242 -22.57 -11.65 -0.54
C TYR A 242 -22.68 -11.40 0.96
N GLU A 243 -22.61 -12.48 1.75
CA GLU A 243 -22.40 -12.42 3.20
C GLU A 243 -20.95 -12.73 3.52
N ILE A 244 -20.31 -11.87 4.29
CA ILE A 244 -18.97 -12.06 4.77
C ILE A 244 -18.89 -11.78 6.28
N PHE A 245 -18.08 -12.55 6.98
CA PHE A 245 -17.91 -12.49 8.43
C PHE A 245 -16.44 -12.33 8.79
N TYR A 246 -16.19 -11.64 9.88
CA TYR A 246 -14.88 -11.66 10.50
C TYR A 246 -14.66 -13.03 11.14
N TYR A 247 -13.67 -13.80 10.70
CA TYR A 247 -13.40 -15.11 11.25
C TYR A 247 -12.46 -15.01 12.43
N ASP A 248 -11.26 -14.50 12.20
CA ASP A 248 -10.28 -14.23 13.23
C ASP A 248 -9.29 -13.18 12.73
N GLY A 249 -8.74 -12.42 13.65
CA GLY A 249 -7.68 -11.47 13.36
C GLY A 249 -6.92 -11.19 14.61
N ASN A 250 -5.67 -11.53 14.60
CA ASN A 250 -4.71 -10.96 15.52
C ASN A 250 -4.14 -9.67 14.90
N GLU A 251 -3.35 -8.93 15.65
CA GLU A 251 -2.72 -7.67 15.21
C GLU A 251 -1.90 -7.80 13.91
N LYS A 252 -1.52 -9.03 13.53
CA LYS A 252 -0.68 -9.32 12.37
C LYS A 252 -1.47 -9.78 11.14
N ARG A 253 -2.71 -10.28 11.33
CA ARG A 253 -3.49 -10.86 10.22
C ARG A 253 -4.99 -10.76 10.44
N THR A 254 -5.70 -10.28 9.42
CA THR A 254 -7.15 -10.26 9.35
C THR A 254 -7.61 -11.34 8.38
N LEU A 255 -8.55 -12.21 8.79
CA LEU A 255 -9.23 -13.15 7.92
C LEU A 255 -10.74 -12.92 7.95
N LEU A 256 -11.32 -12.92 6.75
CA LEU A 256 -12.77 -12.92 6.55
C LEU A 256 -13.20 -14.28 6.02
N THR A 257 -14.46 -14.68 6.26
CA THR A 257 -15.00 -15.98 5.81
C THR A 257 -16.37 -15.84 5.18
N SER A 258 -16.68 -16.68 4.19
CA SER A 258 -17.98 -16.75 3.49
C SER A 258 -18.28 -18.16 3.02
N SER A 259 -19.57 -18.49 2.87
CA SER A 259 -20.02 -19.75 2.28
C SER A 259 -19.97 -19.77 0.74
N ARG A 260 -19.80 -18.61 0.12
CA ARG A 260 -19.72 -18.49 -1.35
C ARG A 260 -18.37 -17.91 -1.73
N LEU A 261 -17.81 -18.40 -2.84
CA LEU A 261 -16.59 -17.81 -3.38
C LEU A 261 -16.90 -16.38 -3.87
N ILE A 262 -16.13 -15.43 -3.35
CA ILE A 262 -16.24 -14.00 -3.67
C ILE A 262 -15.01 -13.59 -4.48
N ASP A 263 -15.24 -12.94 -5.61
CA ASP A 263 -14.20 -12.32 -6.42
C ASP A 263 -14.26 -10.80 -6.24
N SER A 264 -13.27 -10.25 -5.54
CA SER A 264 -13.20 -8.83 -5.26
C SER A 264 -11.76 -8.35 -5.35
N PRO A 265 -11.51 -7.16 -5.93
CA PRO A 265 -10.18 -6.57 -6.00
C PRO A 265 -9.61 -6.22 -4.62
N PHE A 266 -10.46 -6.17 -3.59
CA PHE A 266 -10.05 -5.87 -2.21
C PHE A 266 -9.55 -7.11 -1.44
N PHE A 267 -9.49 -8.28 -2.10
CA PHE A 267 -8.86 -9.47 -1.53
C PHE A 267 -7.49 -9.71 -2.14
N LYS A 268 -6.47 -9.63 -1.30
CA LYS A 268 -5.10 -10.00 -1.65
C LYS A 268 -5.00 -11.47 -2.02
N ASP A 269 -5.59 -12.33 -1.18
CA ASP A 269 -5.59 -13.77 -1.34
C ASP A 269 -6.94 -14.37 -0.95
N ARG A 270 -7.32 -15.45 -1.65
CA ARG A 270 -8.56 -16.22 -1.44
C ARG A 270 -8.20 -17.68 -1.27
N TYR A 271 -8.89 -18.36 -0.36
CA TYR A 271 -8.60 -19.75 -0.04
C TYR A 271 -9.88 -20.55 0.13
N MET A 272 -9.84 -21.81 -0.31
CA MET A 272 -10.84 -22.82 0.01
C MET A 272 -10.41 -23.57 1.28
N VAL A 273 -11.32 -23.72 2.22
CA VAL A 273 -11.09 -24.42 3.47
C VAL A 273 -11.13 -25.93 3.21
N LEU A 274 -10.08 -26.64 3.61
CA LEU A 274 -9.96 -28.11 3.46
C LEU A 274 -10.13 -28.84 4.79
N GLY A 275 -9.78 -28.19 5.89
CA GLY A 275 -9.94 -28.74 7.22
C GLY A 275 -9.43 -27.82 8.32
N LYS A 276 -9.90 -28.12 9.54
CA LYS A 276 -9.52 -27.45 10.77
C LYS A 276 -9.17 -28.50 11.83
N THR A 277 -8.09 -28.25 12.57
CA THR A 277 -7.64 -29.16 13.65
C THR A 277 -6.87 -28.38 14.72
N GLY A 278 -6.41 -29.04 15.76
CA GLY A 278 -5.44 -28.51 16.70
C GLY A 278 -4.03 -28.40 16.08
N ARG A 279 -3.08 -27.89 16.88
CA ARG A 279 -1.66 -27.71 16.45
C ARG A 279 -0.85 -29.00 16.41
N ASP A 280 -1.48 -30.14 16.68
CA ASP A 280 -0.80 -31.43 16.68
C ASP A 280 -0.35 -31.83 15.27
N ILE A 281 0.96 -32.04 15.07
CA ILE A 281 1.54 -32.33 13.75
C ILE A 281 0.93 -33.56 13.09
N PRO A 282 0.75 -34.73 13.78
CA PRO A 282 0.05 -35.89 13.25
C PRO A 282 -1.34 -35.57 12.69
N GLU A 283 -2.16 -34.77 13.39
CA GLU A 283 -3.51 -34.41 12.93
C GLU A 283 -3.47 -33.50 11.71
N ILE A 284 -2.54 -32.53 11.68
CA ILE A 284 -2.32 -31.68 10.50
C ILE A 284 -1.90 -32.56 9.30
N LYS A 285 -0.94 -33.49 9.50
CA LYS A 285 -0.47 -34.42 8.44
C LYS A 285 -1.59 -35.29 7.90
N LYS A 286 -2.53 -35.70 8.74
CA LYS A 286 -3.69 -36.48 8.30
C LYS A 286 -4.56 -35.73 7.29
N ILE A 287 -4.82 -34.42 7.54
CA ILE A 287 -5.53 -33.57 6.59
C ILE A 287 -4.69 -33.39 5.33
N LEU A 288 -3.41 -33.04 5.45
CA LEU A 288 -2.51 -32.82 4.33
C LEU A 288 -2.42 -34.03 3.39
N LYS A 289 -2.32 -35.26 3.94
CA LYS A 289 -2.30 -36.52 3.17
C LYS A 289 -3.63 -36.80 2.47
N LYS A 290 -4.76 -36.61 3.19
CA LYS A 290 -6.10 -36.76 2.63
C LYS A 290 -6.29 -35.82 1.42
N GLU A 291 -5.81 -34.62 1.53
CA GLU A 291 -5.93 -33.56 0.51
C GLU A 291 -4.79 -33.59 -0.54
N GLN A 292 -4.00 -34.66 -0.60
CA GLN A 292 -2.94 -34.88 -1.58
C GLN A 292 -1.92 -33.72 -1.63
N ALA A 293 -1.54 -33.19 -0.48
CA ALA A 293 -0.50 -32.17 -0.37
C ALA A 293 0.87 -32.76 -0.78
N GLY A 294 1.68 -31.96 -1.46
CA GLY A 294 3.08 -32.23 -1.73
C GLY A 294 4.00 -31.20 -1.12
N LYS A 295 3.48 -29.98 -0.91
CA LYS A 295 4.21 -28.88 -0.28
C LYS A 295 3.30 -28.11 0.66
N VAL A 296 3.91 -27.47 1.68
CA VAL A 296 3.21 -26.70 2.70
C VAL A 296 3.79 -25.29 2.79
N VAL A 297 2.91 -24.29 2.92
CA VAL A 297 3.26 -22.91 3.23
C VAL A 297 2.71 -22.58 4.61
N LEU A 298 3.59 -22.40 5.59
CA LEU A 298 3.20 -22.03 6.94
C LEU A 298 2.80 -20.55 6.99
N ARG A 299 1.67 -20.26 7.63
CA ARG A 299 1.05 -18.96 7.76
C ARG A 299 0.68 -18.65 9.22
N PHE A 300 1.54 -19.00 10.17
CA PHE A 300 1.38 -18.68 11.58
C PHE A 300 2.69 -18.09 12.16
N ASP A 301 2.58 -17.55 13.37
CA ASP A 301 3.73 -16.99 14.06
C ASP A 301 4.62 -18.13 14.56
N ILE A 302 5.78 -18.26 13.96
CA ILE A 302 6.80 -19.27 14.27
C ILE A 302 8.16 -18.61 14.19
N ASP A 303 9.07 -19.01 15.08
CA ASP A 303 10.44 -18.52 15.01
C ASP A 303 11.03 -18.83 13.62
N PRO A 304 11.71 -17.88 12.96
CA PRO A 304 12.35 -18.11 11.68
C PRO A 304 13.31 -19.31 11.66
N ILE A 305 13.92 -19.64 12.80
CA ILE A 305 14.82 -20.79 12.94
C ILE A 305 14.02 -22.11 12.89
N GLU A 306 12.87 -22.16 13.57
CA GLU A 306 12.01 -23.34 13.63
C GLU A 306 11.16 -23.54 12.37
N TYR A 307 10.97 -22.48 11.57
CA TYR A 307 10.10 -22.50 10.38
C TYR A 307 10.43 -23.68 9.44
N TRP A 308 11.70 -23.88 9.16
CA TRP A 308 12.14 -24.91 8.22
C TRP A 308 12.04 -26.32 8.79
N GLU A 309 12.22 -26.48 10.10
CA GLU A 309 12.09 -27.77 10.80
C GLU A 309 10.63 -28.22 10.82
N VAL A 310 9.72 -27.35 11.29
CA VAL A 310 8.27 -27.63 11.31
C VAL A 310 7.74 -27.88 9.91
N ARG A 311 8.17 -27.10 8.93
CA ARG A 311 7.79 -27.31 7.54
C ARG A 311 8.25 -28.66 7.02
N LYS A 312 9.51 -29.04 7.26
CA LYS A 312 10.09 -30.32 6.84
C LYS A 312 9.35 -31.48 7.49
N GLU A 313 9.02 -31.37 8.77
CA GLU A 313 8.27 -32.39 9.50
C GLU A 313 6.85 -32.58 8.93
N LEU A 314 6.16 -31.50 8.60
CA LEU A 314 4.84 -31.56 7.96
C LEU A 314 4.90 -32.11 6.53
N GLU A 315 5.96 -31.80 5.76
CA GLU A 315 6.13 -32.28 4.39
C GLU A 315 6.65 -33.74 4.32
N ASP A 316 7.20 -34.25 5.40
CA ASP A 316 7.73 -35.63 5.43
C ASP A 316 6.64 -36.67 5.16
N GLY A 317 6.87 -37.53 4.16
CA GLY A 317 5.92 -38.57 3.72
C GLY A 317 4.69 -38.04 2.99
N LEU A 318 4.68 -36.77 2.53
CA LEU A 318 3.69 -36.28 1.57
C LEU A 318 4.13 -36.66 0.14
N THR A 319 3.21 -37.19 -0.64
CA THR A 319 3.46 -37.66 -2.02
C THR A 319 2.57 -36.97 -3.05
N GLY A 320 1.70 -36.07 -2.62
CA GLY A 320 0.78 -35.34 -3.49
C GLY A 320 1.45 -34.24 -4.32
N SER A 321 0.64 -33.50 -5.10
CA SER A 321 1.12 -32.41 -5.97
C SER A 321 0.62 -31.03 -5.55
N ARG A 322 -0.37 -30.97 -4.63
CA ARG A 322 -0.97 -29.69 -4.21
C ARG A 322 -0.05 -28.93 -3.26
N ASN A 323 -0.05 -27.59 -3.38
CA ASN A 323 0.64 -26.70 -2.48
C ASN A 323 -0.40 -26.08 -1.52
N LEU A 324 -0.45 -26.57 -0.28
CA LEU A 324 -1.44 -26.17 0.70
C LEU A 324 -0.86 -25.17 1.69
N HIS A 325 -1.73 -24.27 2.18
CA HIS A 325 -1.38 -23.28 3.19
C HIS A 325 -1.92 -23.74 4.54
N VAL A 326 -1.14 -23.52 5.59
CA VAL A 326 -1.48 -23.87 6.97
C VAL A 326 -1.46 -22.59 7.80
N PHE A 327 -2.63 -22.13 8.21
CA PHE A 327 -2.80 -20.96 9.08
C PHE A 327 -2.92 -21.41 10.54
N GLY A 328 -2.24 -20.73 11.46
CA GLY A 328 -2.35 -20.98 12.89
C GLY A 328 -3.08 -19.84 13.62
N PHE A 329 -4.05 -20.18 14.44
CA PHE A 329 -4.85 -19.27 15.26
C PHE A 329 -4.97 -19.81 16.67
N GLY A 330 -4.33 -19.15 17.67
CA GLY A 330 -4.30 -19.70 19.02
C GLY A 330 -3.86 -21.17 19.00
N ASP A 331 -4.70 -22.08 19.51
CA ASP A 331 -4.45 -23.53 19.53
C ASP A 331 -4.98 -24.25 18.28
N GLU A 332 -5.56 -23.55 17.33
CA GLU A 332 -6.17 -24.12 16.14
C GLU A 332 -5.32 -23.89 14.91
N VAL A 333 -5.47 -24.80 13.95
CA VAL A 333 -4.83 -24.78 12.64
C VAL A 333 -5.88 -24.97 11.55
N LEU A 334 -5.77 -24.16 10.51
CA LEU A 334 -6.61 -24.21 9.34
C LEU A 334 -5.76 -24.62 8.12
N VAL A 335 -6.14 -25.71 7.47
CA VAL A 335 -5.54 -26.15 6.20
C VAL A 335 -6.40 -25.67 5.06
N VAL A 336 -5.78 -24.94 4.13
CA VAL A 336 -6.50 -24.31 3.02
C VAL A 336 -5.74 -24.43 1.70
N GLU A 337 -6.46 -24.37 0.59
CA GLU A 337 -5.89 -24.25 -0.74
C GLU A 337 -6.08 -22.82 -1.28
N LYS A 338 -4.99 -22.24 -1.77
CA LYS A 338 -5.04 -20.91 -2.39
C LYS A 338 -5.74 -20.99 -3.76
N ILE A 339 -6.80 -20.24 -3.91
CA ILE A 339 -7.52 -20.09 -5.17
C ILE A 339 -6.74 -19.12 -6.05
N ARG A 340 -6.36 -19.58 -7.24
CA ARG A 340 -5.69 -18.72 -8.23
C ARG A 340 -6.67 -17.68 -8.75
N SER A 341 -6.28 -16.42 -8.73
CA SER A 341 -6.97 -15.39 -9.52
C SER A 341 -6.81 -15.74 -10.99
N HIS A 342 -7.88 -15.70 -11.77
CA HIS A 342 -7.70 -15.65 -13.22
C HIS A 342 -6.90 -14.39 -13.53
N PRO A 343 -5.84 -14.45 -14.36
CA PRO A 343 -5.20 -13.24 -14.84
C PRO A 343 -6.26 -12.42 -15.60
N VAL A 344 -6.49 -11.18 -15.13
CA VAL A 344 -7.27 -10.17 -15.87
C VAL A 344 -6.45 -9.69 -17.04
#